data_d13225366839574e6c96ae250dfc7397
#
_entry.id   d13225366839574e6c96ae250dfc7397
#
_cell.length_a   1.000
_cell.length_b   1.000
_cell.length_c   1.000
_cell.angle_alpha   90.00
_cell.angle_beta   90.00
_cell.angle_gamma   90.00
#
_symmetry.space_group_name_H-M   'P 1'
#
loop_
_entity.id
_entity.type
_entity.pdbx_description
1 polymer ?
#
loop_
_entity_poly.entity_id
_entity_poly.type
_entity_poly.pdbx_seq_one_letter_code
_entity_poly.pdbx_strand_id
1 'polypeptide(L)'
;MKGPKLTVTLGGILMGTGLILSGIFTEPNIMILTMGVIAGAGIGTINASTTPPVVKWFPHEKKGMVTGIVVAGIGLSSAFYSPLANYLIKTVGLSKTFIYIGVGALISSVLLAQFLENPPEDFVHKDINSNEEKYIKSSTDCTWQEMIKTADFYKLWLMLAFSSSAGLMIIGHISNIAKIQVNWQGGFILVILLAIFNTLGRVLGGTLSDKMDRINLMKLTFILQGINMFIFPRYSNVGLLSIGVAIAGLCYGAGFAIFPAAVTDRYGVKNFGINYGLTYTGWGIGGVIGPMTAATIFDATGNYNSAYIVAAVLMIIATIIGLTFSPKKVKIEEVAFNIKNN
;
A
#
# COMPACT_ATOMS: atom_id res chain seq x y z
N MET A 1 24.49 8.20 0.08
CA MET A 1 23.66 7.18 0.79
C MET A 1 24.07 5.81 0.31
N LYS A 2 24.27 4.85 1.20
CA LYS A 2 24.52 3.46 0.82
C LYS A 2 23.29 2.95 0.04
N GLY A 3 23.49 2.34 -1.14
CA GLY A 3 22.46 2.05 -2.14
C GLY A 3 21.30 1.15 -1.67
N PRO A 4 20.27 0.91 -2.51
CA PRO A 4 19.05 0.17 -2.16
C PRO A 4 19.34 -1.26 -1.69
N LYS A 5 20.42 -1.90 -2.18
CA LYS A 5 20.86 -3.24 -1.75
C LYS A 5 21.00 -3.34 -0.23
N LEU A 6 21.78 -2.42 0.37
CA LEU A 6 22.04 -2.48 1.82
C LEU A 6 20.76 -2.28 2.63
N THR A 7 19.93 -1.31 2.23
CA THR A 7 18.71 -0.98 2.97
C THR A 7 17.72 -2.13 2.93
N VAL A 8 17.53 -2.77 1.77
CA VAL A 8 16.65 -3.94 1.64
C VAL A 8 17.23 -5.17 2.36
N THR A 9 18.55 -5.36 2.31
CA THR A 9 19.22 -6.44 3.07
C THR A 9 18.99 -6.29 4.58
N LEU A 10 19.20 -5.08 5.12
CA LEU A 10 18.95 -4.81 6.54
C LEU A 10 17.46 -4.98 6.91
N GLY A 11 16.56 -4.51 6.04
CA GLY A 11 15.13 -4.74 6.20
C GLY A 11 14.77 -6.22 6.21
N GLY A 12 15.38 -7.02 5.33
CA GLY A 12 15.19 -8.47 5.28
C GLY A 12 15.68 -9.19 6.53
N ILE A 13 16.84 -8.77 7.06
CA ILE A 13 17.36 -9.30 8.32
C ILE A 13 16.41 -8.97 9.48
N LEU A 14 15.96 -7.73 9.60
CA LEU A 14 15.00 -7.33 10.63
C LEU A 14 13.67 -8.09 10.52
N MET A 15 13.12 -8.20 9.32
CA MET A 15 11.86 -8.95 9.10
C MET A 15 12.01 -10.42 9.48
N GLY A 16 13.06 -11.08 8.97
CA GLY A 16 13.28 -12.50 9.22
C GLY A 16 13.57 -12.80 10.69
N THR A 17 14.44 -12.00 11.34
CA THR A 17 14.74 -12.16 12.78
C THR A 17 13.52 -11.89 13.64
N GLY A 18 12.71 -10.88 13.33
CA GLY A 18 11.48 -10.59 14.05
C GLY A 18 10.47 -11.76 13.99
N LEU A 19 10.31 -12.39 12.81
CA LEU A 19 9.47 -13.59 12.66
C LEU A 19 10.05 -14.80 13.42
N ILE A 20 11.35 -15.05 13.35
CA ILE A 20 11.99 -16.14 14.07
C ILE A 20 11.81 -15.97 15.58
N LEU A 21 12.04 -14.76 16.10
CA LEU A 21 11.84 -14.44 17.51
C LEU A 21 10.37 -14.60 17.94
N SER A 22 9.42 -14.26 17.07
CA SER A 22 7.98 -14.50 17.33
C SER A 22 7.63 -16.00 17.42
N GLY A 23 8.41 -16.85 16.75
CA GLY A 23 8.27 -18.30 16.88
C GLY A 23 8.91 -18.85 18.15
N ILE A 24 9.95 -18.22 18.66
CA ILE A 24 10.61 -18.61 19.92
C ILE A 24 9.81 -18.12 21.13
N PHE A 25 9.35 -16.88 21.06
CA PHE A 25 8.60 -16.21 22.13
C PHE A 25 7.15 -16.00 21.70
N THR A 26 6.28 -16.94 22.02
CA THR A 26 4.86 -16.93 21.59
C THR A 26 3.94 -16.18 22.56
N GLU A 27 4.48 -15.53 23.58
CA GLU A 27 3.70 -14.69 24.49
C GLU A 27 3.19 -13.43 23.77
N PRO A 28 1.88 -13.09 23.87
CA PRO A 28 1.28 -11.98 23.12
C PRO A 28 2.02 -10.65 23.26
N ASN A 29 2.47 -10.31 24.47
CA ASN A 29 3.18 -9.05 24.73
C ASN A 29 4.56 -9.00 24.03
N ILE A 30 5.27 -10.14 24.01
CA ILE A 30 6.57 -10.24 23.34
C ILE A 30 6.37 -10.26 21.81
N MET A 31 5.30 -10.89 21.32
CA MET A 31 4.96 -10.89 19.91
C MET A 31 4.66 -9.47 19.37
N ILE A 32 4.10 -8.57 20.17
CA ILE A 32 3.93 -7.17 19.78
C ILE A 32 5.31 -6.55 19.46
N LEU A 33 6.33 -6.83 20.25
CA LEU A 33 7.68 -6.31 20.01
C LEU A 33 8.35 -7.02 18.82
N THR A 34 8.34 -8.35 18.79
CA THR A 34 9.09 -9.14 17.80
C THR A 34 8.45 -9.06 16.41
N MET A 35 7.15 -9.28 16.31
CA MET A 35 6.41 -9.23 15.05
C MET A 35 5.99 -7.80 14.69
N GLY A 36 5.45 -7.04 15.67
CA GLY A 36 4.95 -5.69 15.43
C GLY A 36 6.07 -4.70 15.17
N VAL A 37 7.07 -4.62 16.06
CA VAL A 37 8.13 -3.62 15.95
C VAL A 37 9.28 -4.11 15.06
N ILE A 38 9.89 -5.26 15.36
CA ILE A 38 11.11 -5.70 14.67
C ILE A 38 10.79 -6.14 13.24
N ALA A 39 9.87 -7.09 13.06
CA ALA A 39 9.49 -7.55 11.72
C ALA A 39 8.78 -6.42 10.95
N GLY A 40 7.92 -5.64 11.59
CA GLY A 40 7.24 -4.49 11.00
C GLY A 40 8.21 -3.42 10.50
N ALA A 41 9.25 -3.06 11.26
CA ALA A 41 10.31 -2.16 10.82
C ALA A 41 11.06 -2.71 9.60
N GLY A 42 11.33 -4.02 9.58
CA GLY A 42 11.92 -4.71 8.42
C GLY A 42 11.06 -4.61 7.17
N ILE A 43 9.76 -4.91 7.28
CA ILE A 43 8.79 -4.83 6.19
C ILE A 43 8.67 -3.39 5.67
N GLY A 44 8.57 -2.40 6.57
CA GLY A 44 8.50 -1.00 6.20
C GLY A 44 9.75 -0.53 5.45
N THR A 45 10.94 -0.95 5.90
CA THR A 45 12.24 -0.64 5.28
C THR A 45 12.33 -1.23 3.87
N ILE A 46 11.92 -2.49 3.67
CA ILE A 46 11.88 -3.13 2.35
C ILE A 46 10.92 -2.37 1.43
N ASN A 47 9.71 -2.10 1.89
CA ASN A 47 8.67 -1.41 1.10
C ASN A 47 9.11 -0.02 0.62
N ALA A 48 9.69 0.77 1.53
CA ALA A 48 10.18 2.11 1.20
C ALA A 48 11.38 2.10 0.24
N SER A 49 12.16 1.02 0.21
CA SER A 49 13.44 0.96 -0.52
C SER A 49 13.36 0.21 -1.85
N THR A 50 12.32 -0.57 -2.12
CA THR A 50 12.18 -1.35 -3.36
C THR A 50 11.56 -0.54 -4.51
N THR A 51 10.59 0.30 -4.23
CA THR A 51 9.87 1.07 -5.26
C THR A 51 10.73 2.15 -5.92
N PRO A 52 11.50 3.00 -5.19
CA PRO A 52 12.24 4.11 -5.78
C PRO A 52 13.27 3.72 -6.85
N PRO A 53 14.11 2.66 -6.65
CA PRO A 53 15.05 2.23 -7.68
C PRO A 53 14.35 1.85 -8.98
N VAL A 54 13.27 1.07 -8.88
CA VAL A 54 12.56 0.57 -10.06
C VAL A 54 11.92 1.72 -10.84
N VAL A 55 11.29 2.67 -10.16
CA VAL A 55 10.69 3.85 -10.82
C VAL A 55 11.72 4.68 -11.59
N LYS A 56 12.99 4.69 -11.15
CA LYS A 56 14.07 5.42 -11.84
C LYS A 56 14.49 4.77 -13.18
N TRP A 57 14.25 3.47 -13.36
CA TRP A 57 14.57 2.75 -14.59
C TRP A 57 13.56 2.97 -15.72
N PHE A 58 12.42 3.62 -15.46
CA PHE A 58 11.33 3.75 -16.42
C PHE A 58 10.95 5.22 -16.67
N PRO A 59 10.49 5.55 -17.92
CA PRO A 59 10.08 6.90 -18.28
C PRO A 59 8.86 7.34 -17.47
N HIS A 60 8.64 8.64 -17.35
CA HIS A 60 7.62 9.25 -16.50
C HIS A 60 6.21 8.69 -16.77
N GLU A 61 5.89 8.42 -18.02
CA GLU A 61 4.60 7.92 -18.49
C GLU A 61 4.23 6.52 -17.97
N LYS A 62 5.24 5.72 -17.57
CA LYS A 62 5.06 4.33 -17.12
C LYS A 62 5.26 4.15 -15.61
N LYS A 63 5.52 5.22 -14.87
CA LYS A 63 5.85 5.14 -13.43
C LYS A 63 4.73 4.53 -12.60
N GLY A 64 3.47 4.88 -12.87
CA GLY A 64 2.33 4.33 -12.16
C GLY A 64 2.14 2.84 -12.43
N MET A 65 2.20 2.43 -13.70
CA MET A 65 2.12 1.02 -14.10
C MET A 65 3.24 0.19 -13.44
N VAL A 66 4.47 0.68 -13.53
CA VAL A 66 5.65 0.00 -12.97
C VAL A 66 5.56 -0.09 -11.44
N THR A 67 5.17 0.99 -10.77
CA THR A 67 4.89 0.97 -9.32
C THR A 67 3.82 -0.07 -9.00
N GLY A 68 2.73 -0.11 -9.78
CA GLY A 68 1.67 -1.09 -9.62
C GLY A 68 2.16 -2.53 -9.72
N ILE A 69 3.02 -2.84 -10.69
CA ILE A 69 3.63 -4.18 -10.86
C ILE A 69 4.54 -4.54 -9.68
N VAL A 70 5.42 -3.62 -9.25
CA VAL A 70 6.33 -3.86 -8.12
C VAL A 70 5.54 -4.17 -6.85
N VAL A 71 4.52 -3.36 -6.55
CA VAL A 71 3.73 -3.57 -5.34
C VAL A 71 2.71 -4.72 -5.49
N ALA A 72 2.43 -5.20 -6.70
CA ALA A 72 1.56 -6.36 -6.94
C ALA A 72 2.09 -7.63 -6.26
N GLY A 73 3.42 -7.79 -6.19
CA GLY A 73 4.04 -8.88 -5.44
C GLY A 73 3.60 -8.95 -3.97
N ILE A 74 3.37 -7.80 -3.32
CA ILE A 74 2.85 -7.74 -1.95
C ILE A 74 1.39 -8.26 -1.90
N GLY A 75 0.58 -7.92 -2.91
CA GLY A 75 -0.81 -8.42 -3.01
C GLY A 75 -0.87 -9.94 -3.16
N LEU A 76 0.00 -10.51 -4.01
CA LEU A 76 0.08 -11.95 -4.25
C LEU A 76 0.69 -12.73 -3.07
N SER A 77 1.46 -12.08 -2.20
CA SER A 77 2.13 -12.76 -1.09
C SER A 77 1.15 -13.54 -0.21
N SER A 78 -0.01 -12.99 0.09
CA SER A 78 -1.01 -13.64 0.94
C SER A 78 -1.64 -14.87 0.26
N ALA A 79 -1.76 -14.90 -1.06
CA ALA A 79 -2.23 -16.08 -1.80
C ALA A 79 -1.27 -17.27 -1.69
N PHE A 80 0.03 -16.99 -1.57
CA PHE A 80 1.07 -18.00 -1.38
C PHE A 80 1.28 -18.36 0.09
N TYR A 81 1.46 -17.34 0.95
CA TYR A 81 1.80 -17.58 2.35
C TYR A 81 0.63 -18.08 3.20
N SER A 82 -0.62 -17.77 2.86
CA SER A 82 -1.79 -18.21 3.63
C SER A 82 -1.98 -19.74 3.59
N PRO A 83 -1.97 -20.42 2.41
CA PRO A 83 -2.02 -21.87 2.35
C PRO A 83 -0.80 -22.53 3.01
N LEU A 84 0.41 -21.97 2.78
CA LEU A 84 1.65 -22.47 3.36
C LEU A 84 1.61 -22.40 4.89
N ALA A 85 1.21 -21.25 5.44
CA ALA A 85 1.09 -21.07 6.90
C ALA A 85 0.05 -22.03 7.49
N ASN A 86 -1.11 -22.19 6.84
CA ASN A 86 -2.14 -23.12 7.30
C ASN A 86 -1.63 -24.58 7.30
N TYR A 87 -0.91 -24.98 6.26
CA TYR A 87 -0.28 -26.30 6.18
C TYR A 87 0.75 -26.49 7.30
N LEU A 88 1.67 -25.54 7.49
CA LEU A 88 2.71 -25.61 8.52
C LEU A 88 2.12 -25.59 9.93
N ILE A 89 1.11 -24.75 10.20
CA ILE A 89 0.46 -24.72 11.52
C ILE A 89 -0.14 -26.07 11.86
N LYS A 90 -0.77 -26.74 10.91
CA LYS A 90 -1.38 -28.07 11.13
C LYS A 90 -0.34 -29.19 11.29
N THR A 91 0.83 -29.05 10.65
CA THR A 91 1.85 -30.13 10.65
C THR A 91 2.91 -29.96 11.73
N VAL A 92 3.39 -28.74 11.97
CA VAL A 92 4.51 -28.46 12.87
C VAL A 92 4.17 -27.51 14.02
N GLY A 93 2.96 -26.96 14.04
CA GLY A 93 2.49 -26.03 15.05
C GLY A 93 2.89 -24.58 14.81
N LEU A 94 2.30 -23.66 15.60
CA LEU A 94 2.43 -22.22 15.41
C LEU A 94 3.87 -21.71 15.53
N SER A 95 4.58 -22.10 16.59
CA SER A 95 5.95 -21.67 16.89
C SER A 95 6.92 -22.01 15.75
N LYS A 96 6.95 -23.26 15.30
CA LYS A 96 7.82 -23.70 14.20
C LYS A 96 7.42 -23.06 12.87
N THR A 97 6.14 -22.77 12.64
CA THR A 97 5.67 -22.07 11.45
C THR A 97 6.30 -20.69 11.34
N PHE A 98 6.30 -19.88 12.41
CA PHE A 98 6.96 -18.58 12.43
C PHE A 98 8.46 -18.70 12.15
N ILE A 99 9.15 -19.70 12.73
CA ILE A 99 10.58 -19.93 12.51
C ILE A 99 10.84 -20.26 11.03
N TYR A 100 10.11 -21.21 10.44
CA TYR A 100 10.33 -21.63 9.05
C TYR A 100 10.03 -20.51 8.05
N ILE A 101 8.92 -19.78 8.23
CA ILE A 101 8.60 -18.63 7.40
C ILE A 101 9.64 -17.53 7.59
N GLY A 102 10.08 -17.28 8.83
CA GLY A 102 11.09 -16.28 9.15
C GLY A 102 12.44 -16.57 8.52
N VAL A 103 12.92 -17.81 8.58
CA VAL A 103 14.16 -18.25 7.92
C VAL A 103 14.04 -18.12 6.40
N GLY A 104 12.94 -18.59 5.82
CA GLY A 104 12.68 -18.47 4.38
C GLY A 104 12.64 -17.01 3.92
N ALA A 105 11.98 -16.13 4.67
CA ALA A 105 11.90 -14.71 4.41
C ALA A 105 13.26 -14.01 4.53
N LEU A 106 14.07 -14.37 5.53
CA LEU A 106 15.42 -13.83 5.72
C LEU A 106 16.32 -14.20 4.54
N ILE A 107 16.38 -15.48 4.19
CA ILE A 107 17.24 -15.97 3.11
C ILE A 107 16.81 -15.36 1.78
N SER A 108 15.52 -15.41 1.44
CA SER A 108 15.01 -14.90 0.17
C SER A 108 15.21 -13.41 0.02
N SER A 109 14.91 -12.62 1.06
CA SER A 109 15.06 -11.16 1.00
C SER A 109 16.53 -10.73 0.90
N VAL A 110 17.45 -11.37 1.62
CA VAL A 110 18.88 -11.08 1.54
C VAL A 110 19.44 -11.43 0.17
N LEU A 111 19.08 -12.59 -0.39
CA LEU A 111 19.53 -13.00 -1.71
C LEU A 111 18.96 -12.10 -2.81
N LEU A 112 17.66 -11.82 -2.80
CA LEU A 112 17.00 -11.00 -3.82
C LEU A 112 17.43 -9.53 -3.75
N ALA A 113 17.78 -9.02 -2.57
CA ALA A 113 18.30 -7.67 -2.41
C ALA A 113 19.58 -7.42 -3.23
N GLN A 114 20.38 -8.48 -3.52
CA GLN A 114 21.62 -8.32 -4.28
C GLN A 114 21.39 -7.95 -5.75
N PHE A 115 20.20 -8.22 -6.28
CA PHE A 115 19.83 -7.87 -7.65
C PHE A 115 19.25 -6.45 -7.78
N LEU A 116 19.05 -5.73 -6.68
CA LEU A 116 18.43 -4.41 -6.67
C LEU A 116 19.47 -3.32 -6.86
N GLU A 117 19.40 -2.59 -7.99
CA GLU A 117 20.35 -1.53 -8.34
C GLU A 117 19.62 -0.25 -8.75
N ASN A 118 20.23 0.91 -8.43
CA ASN A 118 19.84 2.17 -9.05
C ASN A 118 20.42 2.26 -10.46
N PRO A 119 19.75 2.96 -11.40
CA PRO A 119 20.39 3.30 -12.65
C PRO A 119 21.65 4.16 -12.41
N PRO A 120 22.67 4.09 -13.31
CA PRO A 120 23.82 4.99 -13.28
C PRO A 120 23.39 6.46 -13.27
N GLU A 121 24.24 7.35 -12.72
CA GLU A 121 23.89 8.80 -12.65
C GLU A 121 23.70 9.43 -14.03
N ASP A 122 24.37 8.90 -15.06
CA ASP A 122 24.27 9.35 -16.45
C ASP A 122 23.13 8.67 -17.23
N PHE A 123 22.28 7.89 -16.54
CA PHE A 123 21.18 7.19 -17.21
C PHE A 123 20.09 8.16 -17.63
N VAL A 124 20.10 8.52 -18.91
CA VAL A 124 19.07 9.34 -19.57
C VAL A 124 18.14 8.42 -20.35
N HIS A 125 16.84 8.47 -20.07
CA HIS A 125 15.86 7.84 -20.94
C HIS A 125 15.96 8.48 -22.33
N LYS A 126 16.33 7.69 -23.36
CA LYS A 126 16.11 8.10 -24.75
C LYS A 126 14.61 8.04 -25.01
N ASP A 127 13.94 9.16 -24.80
CA ASP A 127 12.55 9.32 -25.22
C ASP A 127 12.52 9.23 -26.75
N ILE A 128 11.76 8.24 -27.27
CA ILE A 128 11.68 7.93 -28.72
C ILE A 128 10.95 9.05 -29.49
N ASN A 129 10.43 10.05 -28.81
CA ASN A 129 9.76 11.22 -29.40
C ASN A 129 10.31 12.54 -28.86
N SER A 130 11.61 12.76 -28.95
CA SER A 130 12.24 14.04 -28.60
C SER A 130 12.14 15.06 -29.74
N ASN A 131 10.98 15.71 -29.86
CA ASN A 131 10.90 17.02 -30.50
C ASN A 131 10.52 18.14 -29.50
N GLU A 132 10.59 17.88 -28.23
CA GLU A 132 10.60 18.95 -27.22
C GLU A 132 11.35 18.45 -25.97
N GLU A 133 12.58 18.89 -25.78
CA GLU A 133 13.26 18.95 -24.49
C GLU A 133 12.50 19.90 -23.56
N LYS A 134 11.30 19.53 -23.14
CA LYS A 134 10.76 20.04 -21.90
C LYS A 134 11.23 19.14 -20.76
N TYR A 135 12.46 19.34 -20.32
CA TYR A 135 12.82 19.10 -18.93
C TYR A 135 11.81 19.90 -18.08
N ILE A 136 10.66 19.30 -17.76
CA ILE A 136 9.90 19.76 -16.62
C ILE A 136 10.78 19.37 -15.43
N LYS A 137 11.78 20.21 -15.15
CA LYS A 137 12.43 20.28 -13.85
C LYS A 137 11.27 20.50 -12.91
N SER A 138 10.81 19.43 -12.25
CA SER A 138 9.79 19.55 -11.24
C SER A 138 10.29 20.62 -10.27
N SER A 139 9.72 21.82 -10.37
CA SER A 139 10.10 22.99 -9.56
C SER A 139 9.85 22.79 -8.07
N THR A 140 9.65 21.55 -7.62
CA THR A 140 9.21 21.23 -6.27
C THR A 140 9.80 19.92 -5.75
N ASP A 141 11.14 19.79 -5.77
CA ASP A 141 11.79 18.78 -4.92
C ASP A 141 11.76 19.26 -3.48
N CYS A 142 10.68 18.94 -2.76
CA CYS A 142 10.52 19.30 -1.36
C CYS A 142 11.30 18.37 -0.44
N THR A 143 11.92 18.93 0.58
CA THR A 143 12.40 18.17 1.73
C THR A 143 11.21 17.72 2.60
N TRP A 144 11.42 16.72 3.46
CA TRP A 144 10.37 16.29 4.37
C TRP A 144 9.92 17.39 5.35
N GLN A 145 10.84 18.28 5.77
CA GLN A 145 10.52 19.42 6.63
C GLN A 145 9.61 20.45 5.95
N GLU A 146 9.76 20.63 4.64
CA GLU A 146 8.87 21.48 3.85
C GLU A 146 7.53 20.79 3.61
N MET A 147 7.55 19.50 3.30
CA MET A 147 6.35 18.71 3.07
C MET A 147 5.38 18.73 4.26
N ILE A 148 5.87 18.47 5.48
CA ILE A 148 5.03 18.44 6.69
C ILE A 148 4.41 19.80 7.06
N LYS A 149 4.89 20.90 6.49
CA LYS A 149 4.30 22.24 6.66
C LYS A 149 3.13 22.49 5.71
N THR A 150 2.89 21.60 4.74
CA THR A 150 1.82 21.76 3.75
C THR A 150 0.53 21.07 4.21
N ALA A 151 -0.62 21.71 3.96
CA ALA A 151 -1.93 21.09 4.21
C ALA A 151 -2.15 19.83 3.34
N ASP A 152 -1.55 19.78 2.15
CA ASP A 152 -1.67 18.66 1.22
C ASP A 152 -1.06 17.36 1.78
N PHE A 153 0.02 17.46 2.60
CA PHE A 153 0.57 16.31 3.30
C PHE A 153 -0.46 15.67 4.25
N TYR A 154 -1.09 16.48 5.10
CA TYR A 154 -2.07 15.99 6.06
C TYR A 154 -3.32 15.45 5.37
N LYS A 155 -3.73 16.05 4.25
CA LYS A 155 -4.82 15.54 3.43
C LYS A 155 -4.50 14.15 2.86
N LEU A 156 -3.32 13.97 2.23
CA LEU A 156 -2.87 12.67 1.72
C LEU A 156 -2.75 11.64 2.84
N TRP A 157 -2.17 12.05 3.97
CA TRP A 157 -1.99 11.19 5.13
C TRP A 157 -3.32 10.70 5.70
N LEU A 158 -4.30 11.59 5.91
CA LEU A 158 -5.64 11.24 6.39
C LEU A 158 -6.39 10.35 5.38
N MET A 159 -6.33 10.70 4.09
CA MET A 159 -6.94 9.88 3.04
C MET A 159 -6.36 8.46 3.03
N LEU A 160 -5.04 8.31 3.20
CA LEU A 160 -4.38 7.02 3.30
C LEU A 160 -4.80 6.28 4.57
N ALA A 161 -4.84 6.94 5.72
CA ALA A 161 -5.26 6.34 6.98
C ALA A 161 -6.70 5.80 6.91
N PHE A 162 -7.63 6.59 6.40
CA PHE A 162 -9.03 6.21 6.31
C PHE A 162 -9.28 5.10 5.28
N SER A 163 -8.66 5.20 4.09
CA SER A 163 -8.80 4.17 3.07
C SER A 163 -8.17 2.83 3.51
N SER A 164 -7.03 2.90 4.20
CA SER A 164 -6.38 1.71 4.75
C SER A 164 -7.21 1.07 5.87
N SER A 165 -7.86 1.88 6.71
CA SER A 165 -8.74 1.36 7.78
C SER A 165 -9.84 0.47 7.20
N ALA A 166 -10.55 0.93 6.16
CA ALA A 166 -11.62 0.17 5.54
C ALA A 166 -11.11 -1.12 4.89
N GLY A 167 -9.97 -1.07 4.19
CA GLY A 167 -9.38 -2.24 3.54
C GLY A 167 -8.87 -3.27 4.55
N LEU A 168 -8.07 -2.84 5.54
CA LEU A 168 -7.45 -3.70 6.54
C LEU A 168 -8.48 -4.30 7.51
N MET A 169 -9.61 -3.61 7.74
CA MET A 169 -10.75 -4.18 8.46
C MET A 169 -11.27 -5.45 7.76
N ILE A 170 -11.50 -5.40 6.46
CA ILE A 170 -11.97 -6.57 5.70
C ILE A 170 -10.88 -7.64 5.65
N ILE A 171 -9.63 -7.27 5.36
CA ILE A 171 -8.50 -8.21 5.30
C ILE A 171 -8.35 -8.99 6.60
N GLY A 172 -8.42 -8.31 7.74
CA GLY A 172 -8.22 -8.91 9.06
C GLY A 172 -9.36 -9.82 9.51
N HIS A 173 -10.58 -9.57 9.05
CA HIS A 173 -11.76 -10.24 9.60
C HIS A 173 -12.55 -11.08 8.59
N ILE A 174 -12.16 -11.13 7.29
CA ILE A 174 -12.98 -11.72 6.23
C ILE A 174 -13.36 -13.19 6.48
N SER A 175 -12.44 -13.98 7.04
CA SER A 175 -12.75 -15.38 7.37
C SER A 175 -13.81 -15.50 8.44
N ASN A 176 -13.81 -14.63 9.46
CA ASN A 176 -14.81 -14.60 10.51
C ASN A 176 -16.13 -13.98 10.01
N ILE A 177 -16.03 -12.94 9.18
CA ILE A 177 -17.21 -12.34 8.50
C ILE A 177 -17.96 -13.40 7.69
N ALA A 178 -17.25 -14.24 6.93
CA ALA A 178 -17.87 -15.32 6.16
C ALA A 178 -18.63 -16.31 7.05
N LYS A 179 -18.04 -16.66 8.20
CA LYS A 179 -18.66 -17.57 9.15
C LYS A 179 -19.90 -16.95 9.83
N ILE A 180 -19.82 -15.70 10.25
CA ILE A 180 -20.88 -15.03 11.02
C ILE A 180 -22.01 -14.53 10.10
N GLN A 181 -21.69 -13.91 8.96
CA GLN A 181 -22.66 -13.23 8.14
C GLN A 181 -23.41 -14.18 7.18
N VAL A 182 -22.71 -15.18 6.63
CA VAL A 182 -23.28 -16.12 5.63
C VAL A 182 -23.15 -17.59 6.04
N ASN A 183 -22.80 -17.87 7.29
CA ASN A 183 -22.63 -19.21 7.87
C ASN A 183 -21.74 -20.14 7.01
N TRP A 184 -20.63 -19.59 6.47
CA TRP A 184 -19.76 -20.33 5.57
C TRP A 184 -18.35 -20.52 6.15
N GLN A 185 -17.92 -21.80 6.22
CA GLN A 185 -16.62 -22.18 6.77
C GLN A 185 -15.46 -22.02 5.75
N GLY A 186 -15.77 -21.73 4.49
CA GLY A 186 -14.79 -21.53 3.42
C GLY A 186 -14.15 -20.14 3.36
N GLY A 187 -14.13 -19.39 4.46
CA GLY A 187 -13.64 -18.00 4.49
C GLY A 187 -12.22 -17.81 3.96
N PHE A 188 -11.35 -18.84 3.99
CA PHE A 188 -10.01 -18.78 3.39
C PHE A 188 -10.03 -18.56 1.86
N ILE A 189 -11.11 -19.00 1.16
CA ILE A 189 -11.27 -18.75 -0.27
C ILE A 189 -11.50 -17.26 -0.52
N LEU A 190 -12.23 -16.58 0.36
CA LEU A 190 -12.40 -15.13 0.28
C LEU A 190 -11.08 -14.38 0.52
N VAL A 191 -10.19 -14.90 1.35
CA VAL A 191 -8.84 -14.34 1.53
C VAL A 191 -8.05 -14.43 0.21
N ILE A 192 -8.12 -15.56 -0.49
CA ILE A 192 -7.47 -15.75 -1.80
C ILE A 192 -8.08 -14.80 -2.83
N LEU A 193 -9.42 -14.73 -2.89
CA LEU A 193 -10.13 -13.81 -3.79
C LEU A 193 -9.71 -12.36 -3.56
N LEU A 194 -9.70 -11.94 -2.30
CA LEU A 194 -9.26 -10.61 -1.89
C LEU A 194 -7.82 -10.34 -2.35
N ALA A 195 -6.90 -11.31 -2.18
CA ALA A 195 -5.51 -11.18 -2.60
C ALA A 195 -5.38 -11.01 -4.14
N ILE A 196 -6.15 -11.75 -4.92
CA ILE A 196 -6.19 -11.64 -6.38
C ILE A 196 -6.66 -10.23 -6.78
N PHE A 197 -7.81 -9.79 -6.25
CA PHE A 197 -8.35 -8.48 -6.59
C PHE A 197 -7.52 -7.32 -6.04
N ASN A 198 -6.85 -7.49 -4.90
CA ASN A 198 -5.87 -6.53 -4.39
C ASN A 198 -4.70 -6.38 -5.37
N THR A 199 -4.20 -7.50 -5.91
CA THR A 199 -3.12 -7.48 -6.93
C THR A 199 -3.59 -6.81 -8.22
N LEU A 200 -4.77 -7.17 -8.71
CA LEU A 200 -5.38 -6.52 -9.88
C LEU A 200 -5.60 -5.02 -9.64
N GLY A 201 -6.06 -4.65 -8.45
CA GLY A 201 -6.23 -3.25 -8.05
C GLY A 201 -4.94 -2.44 -8.13
N ARG A 202 -3.80 -3.01 -7.73
CA ARG A 202 -2.48 -2.35 -7.83
C ARG A 202 -2.08 -2.08 -9.27
N VAL A 203 -2.25 -3.06 -10.15
CA VAL A 203 -1.93 -2.90 -11.58
C VAL A 203 -2.90 -1.92 -12.25
N LEU A 204 -4.21 -2.10 -12.06
CA LEU A 204 -5.22 -1.22 -12.63
C LEU A 204 -5.13 0.21 -12.07
N GLY A 205 -4.98 0.35 -10.76
CA GLY A 205 -4.80 1.65 -10.10
C GLY A 205 -3.55 2.37 -10.62
N GLY A 206 -2.43 1.65 -10.81
CA GLY A 206 -1.21 2.18 -11.40
C GLY A 206 -1.42 2.66 -12.82
N THR A 207 -1.96 1.81 -13.70
CA THR A 207 -2.17 2.16 -15.12
C THR A 207 -3.20 3.26 -15.32
N LEU A 208 -4.29 3.26 -14.53
CA LEU A 208 -5.29 4.32 -14.58
C LEU A 208 -4.74 5.63 -14.03
N SER A 209 -3.88 5.57 -13.02
CA SER A 209 -3.25 6.75 -12.43
C SER A 209 -2.29 7.47 -13.38
N ASP A 210 -1.81 6.80 -14.43
CA ASP A 210 -1.00 7.44 -15.47
C ASP A 210 -1.86 8.17 -16.53
N LYS A 211 -3.16 7.81 -16.61
CA LYS A 211 -4.11 8.38 -17.59
C LYS A 211 -5.09 9.39 -16.99
N MET A 212 -5.28 9.37 -15.69
CA MET A 212 -6.21 10.22 -14.96
C MET A 212 -5.48 11.00 -13.88
N ASP A 213 -6.04 12.15 -13.48
CA ASP A 213 -5.57 12.86 -12.28
C ASP A 213 -5.66 11.94 -11.04
N ARG A 214 -4.56 11.86 -10.29
CA ARG A 214 -4.39 10.94 -9.17
C ARG A 214 -5.42 11.16 -8.07
N ILE A 215 -5.73 12.43 -7.77
CA ILE A 215 -6.71 12.76 -6.73
C ILE A 215 -8.13 12.39 -7.19
N ASN A 216 -8.44 12.56 -8.47
CA ASN A 216 -9.73 12.14 -9.02
C ASN A 216 -9.90 10.62 -8.97
N LEU A 217 -8.82 9.87 -9.28
CA LEU A 217 -8.85 8.42 -9.18
C LEU A 217 -8.98 7.94 -7.73
N MET A 218 -8.30 8.61 -6.76
CA MET A 218 -8.50 8.35 -5.32
C MET A 218 -9.96 8.54 -4.92
N LYS A 219 -10.58 9.67 -5.31
CA LYS A 219 -12.00 9.94 -5.01
C LYS A 219 -12.91 8.83 -5.56
N LEU A 220 -12.66 8.41 -6.80
CA LEU A 220 -13.44 7.33 -7.41
C LEU A 220 -13.32 6.02 -6.62
N THR A 221 -12.10 5.63 -6.21
CA THR A 221 -11.89 4.43 -5.40
C THR A 221 -12.53 4.55 -4.02
N PHE A 222 -12.49 5.73 -3.39
CA PHE A 222 -13.13 5.94 -2.08
C PHE A 222 -14.66 5.90 -2.17
N ILE A 223 -15.24 6.50 -3.22
CA ILE A 223 -16.70 6.43 -3.46
C ILE A 223 -17.12 4.97 -3.67
N LEU A 224 -16.41 4.24 -4.54
CA LEU A 224 -16.71 2.83 -4.80
C LEU A 224 -16.60 1.98 -3.52
N GLN A 225 -15.55 2.16 -2.76
CA GLN A 225 -15.36 1.44 -1.50
C GLN A 225 -16.37 1.86 -0.43
N GLY A 226 -16.71 3.15 -0.36
CA GLY A 226 -17.72 3.68 0.57
C GLY A 226 -19.12 3.07 0.30
N ILE A 227 -19.53 3.03 -0.97
CA ILE A 227 -20.78 2.38 -1.39
C ILE A 227 -20.74 0.89 -1.06
N ASN A 228 -19.62 0.22 -1.36
CA ASN A 228 -19.43 -1.19 -1.04
C ASN A 228 -19.59 -1.45 0.46
N MET A 229 -18.94 -0.64 1.31
CA MET A 229 -19.04 -0.79 2.78
C MET A 229 -20.46 -0.53 3.28
N PHE A 230 -21.16 0.45 2.72
CA PHE A 230 -22.54 0.75 3.09
C PHE A 230 -23.50 -0.39 2.76
N ILE A 231 -23.25 -1.11 1.65
CA ILE A 231 -24.07 -2.25 1.20
C ILE A 231 -23.61 -3.56 1.88
N PHE A 232 -22.38 -3.63 2.41
CA PHE A 232 -21.76 -4.85 2.92
C PHE A 232 -22.62 -5.63 3.93
N PRO A 233 -23.37 -5.00 4.85
CA PRO A 233 -24.29 -5.71 5.74
C PRO A 233 -25.38 -6.51 5.04
N ARG A 234 -25.69 -6.16 3.78
CA ARG A 234 -26.78 -6.79 2.99
C ARG A 234 -26.30 -7.99 2.16
N TYR A 235 -25.02 -8.28 2.14
CA TYR A 235 -24.49 -9.45 1.43
C TYR A 235 -24.85 -10.74 2.19
N SER A 236 -26.01 -11.32 1.84
CA SER A 236 -26.66 -12.43 2.55
C SER A 236 -26.24 -13.82 2.08
N ASN A 237 -25.43 -13.92 1.05
CA ASN A 237 -24.93 -15.19 0.52
C ASN A 237 -23.45 -15.08 0.10
N VAL A 238 -22.81 -16.23 -0.10
CA VAL A 238 -21.38 -16.31 -0.44
C VAL A 238 -21.06 -15.57 -1.74
N GLY A 239 -21.94 -15.62 -2.75
CA GLY A 239 -21.71 -14.96 -4.04
C GLY A 239 -21.70 -13.43 -3.90
N LEU A 240 -22.68 -12.84 -3.25
CA LEU A 240 -22.72 -11.40 -2.99
C LEU A 240 -21.56 -10.95 -2.10
N LEU A 241 -21.24 -11.72 -1.05
CA LEU A 241 -20.10 -11.45 -0.19
C LEU A 241 -18.78 -11.48 -0.98
N SER A 242 -18.63 -12.42 -1.91
CA SER A 242 -17.46 -12.51 -2.80
C SER A 242 -17.30 -11.25 -3.67
N ILE A 243 -18.40 -10.71 -4.19
CA ILE A 243 -18.38 -9.46 -4.97
C ILE A 243 -17.90 -8.31 -4.07
N GLY A 244 -18.45 -8.17 -2.86
CA GLY A 244 -18.04 -7.14 -1.91
C GLY A 244 -16.56 -7.24 -1.54
N VAL A 245 -16.06 -8.45 -1.34
CA VAL A 245 -14.65 -8.74 -1.05
C VAL A 245 -13.74 -8.40 -2.23
N ALA A 246 -14.17 -8.73 -3.45
CA ALA A 246 -13.44 -8.40 -4.67
C ALA A 246 -13.30 -6.89 -4.85
N ILE A 247 -14.40 -6.14 -4.65
CA ILE A 247 -14.39 -4.67 -4.70
C ILE A 247 -13.45 -4.10 -3.61
N ALA A 248 -13.54 -4.61 -2.38
CA ALA A 248 -12.69 -4.17 -1.27
C ALA A 248 -11.21 -4.42 -1.57
N GLY A 249 -10.86 -5.58 -2.11
CA GLY A 249 -9.51 -5.91 -2.54
C GLY A 249 -9.01 -4.97 -3.63
N LEU A 250 -9.83 -4.75 -4.67
CA LEU A 250 -9.49 -3.89 -5.79
C LEU A 250 -9.24 -2.43 -5.37
N CYS A 251 -10.14 -1.86 -4.57
CA CYS A 251 -10.00 -0.48 -4.08
C CYS A 251 -8.79 -0.31 -3.16
N TYR A 252 -8.58 -1.27 -2.25
CA TYR A 252 -7.42 -1.26 -1.36
C TYR A 252 -6.11 -1.38 -2.13
N GLY A 253 -6.05 -2.29 -3.11
CA GLY A 253 -4.89 -2.47 -3.96
C GLY A 253 -4.56 -1.23 -4.79
N ALA A 254 -5.57 -0.59 -5.39
CA ALA A 254 -5.39 0.63 -6.17
C ALA A 254 -4.69 1.74 -5.37
N GLY A 255 -5.03 1.90 -4.09
CA GLY A 255 -4.39 2.87 -3.20
C GLY A 255 -2.87 2.74 -3.17
N PHE A 256 -2.34 1.51 -3.12
CA PHE A 256 -0.88 1.28 -3.07
C PHE A 256 -0.11 1.73 -4.30
N ALA A 257 -0.77 1.86 -5.45
CA ALA A 257 -0.15 2.41 -6.66
C ALA A 257 -0.38 3.93 -6.77
N ILE A 258 -1.54 4.42 -6.37
CA ILE A 258 -1.94 5.82 -6.56
C ILE A 258 -1.25 6.74 -5.55
N PHE A 259 -1.18 6.36 -4.26
CA PHE A 259 -0.58 7.23 -3.22
C PHE A 259 0.90 7.54 -3.45
N PRO A 260 1.81 6.57 -3.74
CA PRO A 260 3.20 6.88 -4.05
C PRO A 260 3.32 7.81 -5.26
N ALA A 261 2.50 7.59 -6.28
CA ALA A 261 2.49 8.43 -7.47
C ALA A 261 2.04 9.87 -7.15
N ALA A 262 0.99 10.03 -6.30
CA ALA A 262 0.52 11.34 -5.87
C ALA A 262 1.57 12.09 -5.02
N VAL A 263 2.29 11.39 -4.14
CA VAL A 263 3.40 11.98 -3.36
C VAL A 263 4.53 12.43 -4.27
N THR A 264 4.89 11.62 -5.29
CA THR A 264 5.90 11.97 -6.28
C THR A 264 5.51 13.22 -7.08
N ASP A 265 4.26 13.29 -7.53
CA ASP A 265 3.77 14.43 -8.30
C ASP A 265 3.73 15.74 -7.49
N ARG A 266 3.49 15.64 -6.17
CA ARG A 266 3.36 16.81 -5.30
C ARG A 266 4.70 17.29 -4.73
N TYR A 267 5.60 16.37 -4.40
CA TYR A 267 6.80 16.66 -3.60
C TYR A 267 8.12 16.29 -4.31
N GLY A 268 8.05 15.80 -5.54
CA GLY A 268 9.21 15.46 -6.36
C GLY A 268 9.79 14.08 -6.04
N VAL A 269 10.80 13.70 -6.82
CA VAL A 269 11.41 12.36 -6.78
C VAL A 269 12.66 12.32 -5.90
N LYS A 270 13.34 13.46 -5.71
CA LYS A 270 14.65 13.54 -5.04
C LYS A 270 14.60 12.99 -3.61
N ASN A 271 13.59 13.39 -2.82
CA ASN A 271 13.42 12.99 -1.43
C ASN A 271 12.26 11.99 -1.25
N PHE A 272 11.85 11.28 -2.32
CA PHE A 272 10.67 10.42 -2.34
C PHE A 272 10.66 9.41 -1.19
N GLY A 273 11.79 8.73 -0.91
CA GLY A 273 11.84 7.69 0.12
C GLY A 273 11.41 8.18 1.51
N ILE A 274 11.89 9.36 1.93
CA ILE A 274 11.53 9.95 3.23
C ILE A 274 10.10 10.51 3.17
N ASN A 275 9.77 11.24 2.12
CA ASN A 275 8.46 11.88 1.95
C ASN A 275 7.33 10.84 1.92
N TYR A 276 7.51 9.78 1.13
CA TYR A 276 6.54 8.70 1.08
C TYR A 276 6.52 7.87 2.36
N GLY A 277 7.67 7.62 2.99
CA GLY A 277 7.75 6.94 4.27
C GLY A 277 6.93 7.63 5.36
N LEU A 278 7.02 8.96 5.46
CA LEU A 278 6.20 9.75 6.39
C LEU A 278 4.71 9.68 6.03
N THR A 279 4.36 9.79 4.74
CA THR A 279 2.97 9.64 4.30
C THR A 279 2.45 8.24 4.61
N TYR A 280 3.29 7.21 4.44
CA TYR A 280 2.95 5.81 4.66
C TYR A 280 2.66 5.46 6.12
N THR A 281 3.08 6.29 7.09
CA THR A 281 2.67 6.14 8.50
C THR A 281 1.15 6.20 8.67
N GLY A 282 0.43 6.90 7.78
CA GLY A 282 -1.02 6.89 7.73
C GLY A 282 -1.61 5.48 7.51
N TRP A 283 -0.96 4.66 6.67
CA TRP A 283 -1.34 3.26 6.50
C TRP A 283 -1.23 2.47 7.81
N GLY A 284 -0.16 2.70 8.59
CA GLY A 284 0.02 2.07 9.90
C GLY A 284 -1.10 2.44 10.88
N ILE A 285 -1.47 3.71 10.94
CA ILE A 285 -2.61 4.17 11.76
C ILE A 285 -3.92 3.51 11.29
N GLY A 286 -4.15 3.46 9.98
CA GLY A 286 -5.29 2.74 9.40
C GLY A 286 -5.33 1.26 9.77
N GLY A 287 -4.14 0.63 9.84
CA GLY A 287 -3.97 -0.77 10.24
C GLY A 287 -4.32 -1.05 11.71
N VAL A 288 -4.27 -0.04 12.56
CA VAL A 288 -4.75 -0.11 13.95
C VAL A 288 -6.25 0.19 14.00
N ILE A 289 -6.67 1.31 13.45
CA ILE A 289 -8.08 1.77 13.54
C ILE A 289 -9.04 0.74 12.93
N GLY A 290 -8.79 0.27 11.71
CA GLY A 290 -9.73 -0.59 11.00
C GLY A 290 -10.00 -1.92 11.71
N PRO A 291 -8.99 -2.79 11.89
CA PRO A 291 -9.18 -4.07 12.56
C PRO A 291 -9.64 -3.95 14.02
N MET A 292 -9.13 -2.98 14.80
CA MET A 292 -9.57 -2.80 16.18
C MET A 292 -11.03 -2.34 16.27
N THR A 293 -11.47 -1.44 15.39
CA THR A 293 -12.87 -1.04 15.32
C THR A 293 -13.77 -2.24 15.03
N ALA A 294 -13.38 -3.10 14.09
CA ALA A 294 -14.14 -4.29 13.78
C ALA A 294 -14.17 -5.28 14.96
N ALA A 295 -13.04 -5.50 15.63
CA ALA A 295 -12.94 -6.40 16.76
C ALA A 295 -13.82 -5.91 17.93
N THR A 296 -13.68 -4.64 18.33
CA THR A 296 -14.45 -4.07 19.45
C THR A 296 -15.95 -4.05 19.19
N ILE A 297 -16.38 -3.75 17.96
CA ILE A 297 -17.80 -3.80 17.59
C ILE A 297 -18.30 -5.25 17.61
N PHE A 298 -17.51 -6.18 17.08
CA PHE A 298 -17.87 -7.58 17.07
C PHE A 298 -17.99 -8.14 18.49
N ASP A 299 -17.06 -7.84 19.38
CA ASP A 299 -17.09 -8.29 20.78
C ASP A 299 -18.32 -7.74 21.53
N ALA A 300 -18.75 -6.51 21.20
CA ALA A 300 -19.90 -5.88 21.82
C ALA A 300 -21.25 -6.32 21.24
N THR A 301 -21.32 -6.68 19.94
CA THR A 301 -22.60 -6.87 19.23
C THR A 301 -22.77 -8.25 18.60
N GLY A 302 -21.72 -9.06 18.50
CA GLY A 302 -21.71 -10.36 17.82
C GLY A 302 -21.78 -10.27 16.30
N ASN A 303 -21.68 -9.07 15.71
CA ASN A 303 -21.72 -8.87 14.25
C ASN A 303 -20.85 -7.69 13.81
N TYR A 304 -20.67 -7.52 12.49
CA TYR A 304 -19.82 -6.48 11.91
C TYR A 304 -20.59 -5.29 11.32
N ASN A 305 -21.92 -5.23 11.44
CA ASN A 305 -22.74 -4.25 10.72
C ASN A 305 -22.33 -2.80 10.98
N SER A 306 -22.14 -2.44 12.24
CA SER A 306 -21.71 -1.08 12.62
C SER A 306 -20.28 -0.78 12.16
N ALA A 307 -19.40 -1.80 12.11
CA ALA A 307 -18.03 -1.63 11.62
C ALA A 307 -18.01 -1.23 10.13
N TYR A 308 -18.86 -1.86 9.32
CA TYR A 308 -19.00 -1.47 7.91
C TYR A 308 -19.49 -0.03 7.75
N ILE A 309 -20.42 0.42 8.58
CA ILE A 309 -20.92 1.81 8.55
C ILE A 309 -19.79 2.78 8.92
N VAL A 310 -19.00 2.48 9.97
CA VAL A 310 -17.83 3.29 10.32
C VAL A 310 -16.86 3.38 9.13
N ALA A 311 -16.56 2.26 8.48
CA ALA A 311 -15.70 2.24 7.30
C ALA A 311 -16.29 3.08 6.15
N ALA A 312 -17.59 3.00 5.90
CA ALA A 312 -18.26 3.82 4.89
C ALA A 312 -18.14 5.33 5.20
N VAL A 313 -18.34 5.72 6.46
CA VAL A 313 -18.15 7.11 6.91
C VAL A 313 -16.71 7.58 6.69
N LEU A 314 -15.70 6.77 7.03
CA LEU A 314 -14.31 7.10 6.77
C LEU A 314 -14.03 7.30 5.28
N MET A 315 -14.65 6.51 4.40
CA MET A 315 -14.53 6.69 2.94
C MET A 315 -15.19 7.99 2.46
N ILE A 316 -16.33 8.36 3.02
CA ILE A 316 -16.98 9.65 2.72
C ILE A 316 -16.06 10.80 3.15
N ILE A 317 -15.51 10.77 4.36
CA ILE A 317 -14.57 11.79 4.85
C ILE A 317 -13.34 11.87 3.94
N ALA A 318 -12.74 10.73 3.56
CA ALA A 318 -11.62 10.69 2.63
C ALA A 318 -11.97 11.31 1.27
N THR A 319 -13.19 11.06 0.76
CA THR A 319 -13.69 11.65 -0.49
C THR A 319 -13.83 13.17 -0.35
N ILE A 320 -14.41 13.66 0.74
CA ILE A 320 -14.56 15.09 1.01
C ILE A 320 -13.20 15.77 1.09
N ILE A 321 -12.22 15.16 1.80
CA ILE A 321 -10.85 15.67 1.82
C ILE A 321 -10.29 15.74 0.39
N GLY A 322 -10.51 14.71 -0.43
CA GLY A 322 -10.10 14.69 -1.82
C GLY A 322 -10.70 15.84 -2.67
N LEU A 323 -11.92 16.28 -2.36
CA LEU A 323 -12.54 17.43 -3.03
C LEU A 323 -11.88 18.78 -2.67
N THR A 324 -11.20 18.87 -1.53
CA THR A 324 -10.51 20.08 -1.09
C THR A 324 -9.12 20.26 -1.72
N PHE A 325 -8.66 19.33 -2.54
CA PHE A 325 -7.40 19.50 -3.27
C PHE A 325 -7.56 20.52 -4.39
N SER A 326 -6.74 21.54 -4.35
CA SER A 326 -6.63 22.46 -5.49
C SER A 326 -5.91 21.75 -6.64
N PRO A 327 -6.41 21.89 -7.88
CA PRO A 327 -5.65 21.42 -9.04
C PRO A 327 -4.28 22.09 -9.01
N LYS A 328 -3.21 21.29 -9.15
CA LYS A 328 -1.86 21.84 -9.22
C LYS A 328 -1.81 22.66 -10.53
N LYS A 329 -1.84 23.98 -10.43
CA LYS A 329 -1.48 24.85 -11.58
C LYS A 329 -0.02 24.49 -11.88
N VAL A 330 0.21 23.75 -12.95
CA VAL A 330 1.52 23.68 -13.56
C VAL A 330 1.82 25.13 -13.95
N LYS A 331 2.65 25.83 -13.18
CA LYS A 331 3.27 27.06 -13.65
C LYS A 331 4.17 26.61 -14.82
N ILE A 332 3.64 26.73 -16.01
CA ILE A 332 4.46 26.85 -17.19
C ILE A 332 5.12 28.21 -16.99
N GLU A 333 6.28 28.27 -16.35
CA GLU A 333 7.17 29.38 -16.56
C GLU A 333 7.51 29.29 -18.06
N GLU A 334 6.83 30.07 -18.86
CA GLU A 334 7.34 30.51 -20.15
C GLU A 334 8.69 31.14 -19.84
N VAL A 335 9.75 30.35 -19.95
CA VAL A 335 11.07 30.88 -20.20
C VAL A 335 10.96 31.48 -21.60
N ALA A 336 10.51 32.75 -21.62
CA ALA A 336 10.68 33.59 -22.80
C ALA A 336 12.16 33.60 -23.15
N PHE A 337 12.51 32.75 -24.09
CA PHE A 337 13.83 32.75 -24.72
C PHE A 337 13.95 34.11 -25.42
N ASN A 338 14.52 35.09 -24.69
CA ASN A 338 14.97 36.33 -25.30
C ASN A 338 16.07 35.99 -26.27
N ILE A 339 15.68 35.63 -27.51
CA ILE A 339 16.53 35.79 -28.64
C ILE A 339 16.51 37.31 -28.93
N LYS A 340 17.31 38.04 -28.21
CA LYS A 340 17.79 39.35 -28.67
C LYS A 340 19.04 39.10 -29.49
N ASN A 341 18.85 39.38 -30.76
CA ASN A 341 19.85 39.71 -31.75
C ASN A 341 21.20 40.17 -31.16
N ASN A 342 22.23 39.47 -31.55
CA ASN A 342 23.42 40.11 -32.12
C ASN A 342 24.05 39.13 -33.14
#